data_4e416c6b39945a7a3cfe90f30fd0a33f
#
_entry.id   4e416c6b39945a7a3cfe90f30fd0a33f
#
_cell.length_a   1.000
_cell.length_b   1.000
_cell.length_c   1.000
_cell.angle_alpha   90.00
_cell.angle_beta   90.00
_cell.angle_gamma   90.00
#
_symmetry.space_group_name_H-M   'P 1'
#
loop_
_entity.id
_entity.type
_entity.pdbx_description
1 polymer ?
#
loop_
_entity_poly.entity_id
_entity_poly.type
_entity_poly.pdbx_seq_one_letter_code
_entity_poly.pdbx_strand_id
1 'polypeptide(L)'
;MTARRDGTPLRLLIAAGPADRRVCVVQGDRLCDFLLLPNDAPSLIGQIALGRLTKIDRSLEAAFVDCGGGAQGFLPLDDAPANLTEGQKIIVQIAREPFDGKQMRLTARPVVPGYRLAYSPYAKGTAFPDPIAENEKQRLQRSLESLGDLKRGMNPRRAAAGIDPKLLRAEAEALRAQWALIDQKAMAATSPQTLQPGSDALADLLRHIGPSVTEVCADTRVAAAQAENLCESLDPALVEKVTFRPRRDWQPSIVELEEQIDEALAGSIALPSGATLHIDETKAMTVVDVDSGQARLEGVGAKAERSLLKVNLDAVPEIARQIRLRNIGGIIVVDFIDLRSRELRQKVADALRQAVAADPHPVWVGTMSRLGLLELTRQRRGPALATRLMRDCAACGNRHRVPRAELRPWIGKGV
;
A
#
# COMPACT_ATOMS: atom_id res chain seq x y z
N MET A 1 12.41 16.77 -5.14
CA MET A 1 12.71 16.76 -3.70
C MET A 1 11.39 16.50 -2.99
N THR A 2 11.14 15.25 -2.69
CA THR A 2 9.94 14.78 -2.00
C THR A 2 9.91 15.38 -0.61
N ALA A 3 8.76 15.81 -0.19
CA ALA A 3 8.48 16.36 1.12
C ALA A 3 8.81 15.36 2.25
N ARG A 4 10.09 15.23 2.59
CA ARG A 4 10.52 14.99 3.94
C ARG A 4 10.22 16.27 4.70
N ARG A 5 9.00 16.46 5.15
CA ARG A 5 8.75 17.40 6.20
C ARG A 5 9.48 16.85 7.42
N ASP A 6 10.47 17.57 7.88
CA ASP A 6 11.00 17.63 9.23
C ASP A 6 12.02 16.59 9.70
N GLY A 7 12.68 15.84 8.85
CA GLY A 7 13.73 14.91 9.33
C GLY A 7 13.26 13.84 10.33
N THR A 8 11.94 13.75 10.56
CA THR A 8 11.34 12.85 11.55
C THR A 8 11.54 11.40 11.13
N PRO A 9 12.15 10.56 11.97
CA PRO A 9 12.48 9.17 11.64
C PRO A 9 11.23 8.35 11.37
N LEU A 10 11.29 7.52 10.33
CA LEU A 10 10.28 6.51 10.04
C LEU A 10 10.72 5.20 10.70
N ARG A 11 9.92 4.68 11.62
CA ARG A 11 10.18 3.46 12.36
C ARG A 11 9.13 2.41 12.06
N LEU A 12 9.54 1.16 12.09
CA LEU A 12 8.69 0.00 11.98
C LEU A 12 8.67 -0.72 13.33
N LEU A 13 7.49 -0.89 13.92
CA LEU A 13 7.31 -1.61 15.18
C LEU A 13 6.57 -2.91 14.91
N ILE A 14 7.16 -4.04 15.30
CA ILE A 14 6.63 -5.39 15.06
C ILE A 14 6.27 -6.02 16.40
N ALA A 15 4.97 -6.17 16.66
CA ALA A 15 4.45 -6.87 17.82
C ALA A 15 4.06 -8.30 17.45
N ALA A 16 4.74 -9.29 18.05
CA ALA A 16 4.41 -10.69 17.90
C ALA A 16 3.21 -11.06 18.76
N GLY A 17 2.18 -11.63 18.17
CA GLY A 17 1.02 -12.20 18.85
C GLY A 17 0.93 -13.72 18.61
N PRO A 18 0.08 -14.43 19.38
CA PRO A 18 -0.07 -15.89 19.23
C PRO A 18 -0.69 -16.29 17.88
N ALA A 19 -1.62 -15.50 17.35
CA ALA A 19 -2.32 -15.77 16.09
C ALA A 19 -1.90 -14.83 14.95
N ASP A 20 -1.36 -13.67 15.25
CA ASP A 20 -0.99 -12.64 14.28
C ASP A 20 0.25 -11.86 14.70
N ARG A 21 0.86 -11.21 13.72
CA ARG A 21 1.86 -10.16 13.92
C ARG A 21 1.23 -8.82 13.58
N ARG A 22 1.44 -7.83 14.42
CA ARG A 22 0.98 -6.46 14.22
C ARG A 22 2.16 -5.59 13.87
N VAL A 23 2.04 -4.90 12.76
CA VAL A 23 3.11 -4.07 12.23
C VAL A 23 2.63 -2.64 12.15
N CYS A 24 3.29 -1.75 12.88
CA CYS A 24 3.04 -0.32 12.89
C CYS A 24 4.14 0.42 12.17
N VAL A 25 3.78 1.27 11.22
CA VAL A 25 4.69 2.27 10.64
C VAL A 25 4.47 3.58 11.34
N VAL A 26 5.49 4.08 12.03
CA VAL A 26 5.40 5.26 12.87
C VAL A 26 6.36 6.33 12.37
N GLN A 27 5.86 7.56 12.24
CA GLN A 27 6.67 8.75 11.94
C GLN A 27 6.59 9.73 13.09
N GLY A 28 7.67 9.87 13.85
CA GLY A 28 7.61 10.53 15.17
C GLY A 28 6.69 9.76 16.11
N ASP A 29 5.63 10.43 16.58
CA ASP A 29 4.60 9.83 17.46
C ASP A 29 3.33 9.44 16.70
N ARG A 30 3.32 9.59 15.37
CA ARG A 30 2.13 9.36 14.54
C ARG A 30 2.18 8.01 13.85
N LEU A 31 1.12 7.22 14.06
CA LEU A 31 0.88 5.98 13.34
C LEU A 31 0.45 6.29 11.90
N CYS A 32 1.24 5.85 10.93
CA CYS A 32 1.02 6.11 9.50
C CYS A 32 0.44 4.92 8.74
N ASP A 33 0.79 3.69 9.17
CA ASP A 33 0.28 2.44 8.60
C ASP A 33 0.12 1.39 9.70
N PHE A 34 -0.85 0.52 9.55
CA PHE A 34 -1.08 -0.62 10.43
C PHE A 34 -1.41 -1.87 9.63
N LEU A 35 -0.62 -2.93 9.83
CA LEU A 35 -0.86 -4.24 9.24
C LEU A 35 -1.13 -5.27 10.32
N LEU A 36 -2.19 -6.05 10.13
CA LEU A 36 -2.47 -7.25 10.90
C LEU A 36 -2.16 -8.45 10.01
N LEU A 37 -1.12 -9.20 10.35
CA LEU A 37 -0.59 -10.29 9.55
C LEU A 37 -0.82 -11.62 10.27
N PRO A 38 -1.81 -12.43 9.84
CA PRO A 38 -2.03 -13.76 10.42
C PRO A 38 -0.77 -14.63 10.29
N ASN A 39 -0.47 -15.40 11.33
CA ASN A 39 0.72 -16.28 11.31
C ASN A 39 0.52 -17.48 10.36
N ASP A 40 -0.72 -17.96 10.21
CA ASP A 40 -1.05 -19.20 9.50
C ASP A 40 -1.64 -18.99 8.10
N ALA A 41 -1.82 -17.75 7.68
CA ALA A 41 -2.43 -17.41 6.39
C ALA A 41 -1.55 -16.43 5.60
N PRO A 42 -0.55 -16.92 4.86
CA PRO A 42 0.25 -16.07 3.98
C PRO A 42 -0.64 -15.40 2.93
N SER A 43 -0.33 -14.16 2.59
CA SER A 43 -1.05 -13.45 1.53
C SER A 43 -0.91 -14.16 0.19
N LEU A 44 -2.01 -14.23 -0.55
CA LEU A 44 -2.00 -14.72 -1.92
C LEU A 44 -1.53 -13.63 -2.91
N ILE A 45 -1.49 -12.37 -2.50
CA ILE A 45 -1.08 -11.27 -3.38
C ILE A 45 0.34 -11.49 -3.86
N GLY A 46 0.55 -11.33 -5.17
CA GLY A 46 1.85 -11.58 -5.79
C GLY A 46 2.14 -13.06 -6.11
N GLN A 47 1.30 -14.01 -5.66
CA GLN A 47 1.45 -15.42 -6.04
C GLN A 47 1.40 -15.55 -7.56
N ILE A 48 2.36 -16.28 -8.12
CA ILE A 48 2.38 -16.64 -9.55
C ILE A 48 1.92 -18.08 -9.68
N ALA A 49 0.95 -18.32 -10.55
CA ALA A 49 0.38 -19.63 -10.81
C ALA A 49 0.36 -19.94 -12.30
N LEU A 50 0.49 -21.23 -12.65
CA LEU A 50 0.02 -21.73 -13.93
C LEU A 50 -1.49 -21.92 -13.81
N GLY A 51 -2.26 -21.17 -14.59
CA GLY A 51 -3.70 -21.30 -14.67
C GLY A 51 -4.14 -21.94 -15.97
N ARG A 52 -5.40 -22.36 -16.02
CA ARG A 52 -6.08 -22.81 -17.23
C ARG A 52 -7.32 -21.95 -17.47
N LEU A 53 -7.46 -21.38 -18.65
CA LEU A 53 -8.64 -20.63 -19.03
C LEU A 53 -9.85 -21.56 -19.05
N THR A 54 -10.88 -21.24 -18.29
CA THR A 54 -12.12 -22.01 -18.23
C THR A 54 -13.22 -21.39 -19.07
N LYS A 55 -13.27 -20.05 -19.15
CA LYS A 55 -14.27 -19.31 -19.91
C LYS A 55 -13.73 -17.94 -20.31
N ILE A 56 -14.08 -17.49 -21.51
CA ILE A 56 -13.87 -16.10 -21.96
C ILE A 56 -15.23 -15.44 -22.10
N ASP A 57 -15.45 -14.37 -21.31
CA ASP A 57 -16.69 -13.61 -21.32
C ASP A 57 -16.43 -12.21 -21.88
N ARG A 58 -16.80 -12.03 -23.15
CA ARG A 58 -16.57 -10.76 -23.86
C ARG A 58 -17.49 -9.63 -23.37
N SER A 59 -18.64 -9.95 -22.78
CA SER A 59 -19.56 -8.95 -22.23
C SER A 59 -19.03 -8.35 -20.93
N LEU A 60 -18.25 -9.12 -20.19
CA LEU A 60 -17.58 -8.68 -18.98
C LEU A 60 -16.13 -8.20 -19.24
N GLU A 61 -15.68 -8.26 -20.50
CA GLU A 61 -14.30 -7.97 -20.89
C GLU A 61 -13.27 -8.73 -20.04
N ALA A 62 -13.56 -10.00 -19.73
CA ALA A 62 -12.77 -10.81 -18.82
C ALA A 62 -12.70 -12.29 -19.20
N ALA A 63 -11.66 -12.95 -18.72
CA ALA A 63 -11.51 -14.39 -18.74
C ALA A 63 -11.52 -14.95 -17.32
N PHE A 64 -12.04 -16.16 -17.16
CA PHE A 64 -12.01 -16.92 -15.92
C PHE A 64 -10.90 -17.96 -16.00
N VAL A 65 -10.11 -18.07 -14.95
CA VAL A 65 -8.91 -18.90 -14.91
C VAL A 65 -8.96 -19.79 -13.67
N ASP A 66 -8.88 -21.11 -13.88
CA ASP A 66 -8.63 -22.08 -12.82
C ASP A 66 -7.13 -22.00 -12.45
N CYS A 67 -6.85 -21.66 -11.20
CA CYS A 67 -5.48 -21.55 -10.67
C CYS A 67 -5.03 -22.81 -9.88
N GLY A 68 -5.83 -23.86 -9.88
CA GLY A 68 -5.59 -25.09 -9.11
C GLY A 68 -6.21 -25.06 -7.72
N GLY A 69 -6.38 -26.26 -7.11
CA GLY A 69 -6.96 -26.36 -5.76
C GLY A 69 -8.40 -25.87 -5.63
N GLY A 70 -9.16 -25.75 -6.72
CA GLY A 70 -10.51 -25.16 -6.73
C GLY A 70 -10.55 -23.64 -6.74
N ALA A 71 -9.39 -22.97 -6.80
CA ALA A 71 -9.31 -21.52 -6.84
C ALA A 71 -9.55 -20.99 -8.26
N GLN A 72 -10.60 -20.19 -8.43
CA GLN A 72 -10.93 -19.53 -9.69
C GLN A 72 -10.70 -18.03 -9.60
N GLY A 73 -10.07 -17.47 -10.64
CA GLY A 73 -9.75 -16.05 -10.69
C GLY A 73 -10.30 -15.35 -11.92
N PHE A 74 -10.49 -14.05 -11.78
CA PHE A 74 -10.97 -13.11 -12.79
C PHE A 74 -9.77 -12.39 -13.42
N LEU A 75 -9.55 -12.58 -14.73
CA LEU A 75 -8.51 -11.94 -15.51
C LEU A 75 -9.13 -10.95 -16.50
N PRO A 76 -8.97 -9.62 -16.31
CA PRO A 76 -9.40 -8.64 -17.30
C PRO A 76 -8.71 -8.86 -18.65
N LEU A 77 -9.43 -8.69 -19.76
CA LEU A 77 -8.85 -8.89 -21.10
C LEU A 77 -7.76 -7.87 -21.42
N ASP A 78 -7.82 -6.67 -20.86
CA ASP A 78 -6.77 -5.64 -20.99
C ASP A 78 -5.42 -6.07 -20.36
N ASP A 79 -5.48 -6.93 -19.35
CA ASP A 79 -4.31 -7.49 -18.67
C ASP A 79 -3.85 -8.83 -19.27
N ALA A 80 -4.58 -9.33 -20.26
CA ALA A 80 -4.36 -10.62 -20.89
C ALA A 80 -3.57 -10.51 -22.21
N PRO A 81 -2.92 -11.59 -22.66
CA PRO A 81 -2.36 -11.66 -24.02
C PRO A 81 -3.47 -11.60 -25.08
N ALA A 82 -3.11 -11.13 -26.28
CA ALA A 82 -3.98 -11.27 -27.44
C ALA A 82 -4.21 -12.76 -27.79
N ASN A 83 -5.36 -13.08 -28.38
CA ASN A 83 -5.68 -14.41 -28.91
C ASN A 83 -5.76 -15.54 -27.85
N LEU A 84 -6.48 -15.26 -26.73
CA LEU A 84 -6.78 -16.28 -25.74
C LEU A 84 -7.76 -17.33 -26.29
N THR A 85 -7.56 -18.58 -25.90
CA THR A 85 -8.46 -19.72 -26.19
C THR A 85 -8.84 -20.44 -24.89
N GLU A 86 -10.08 -20.87 -24.77
CA GLU A 86 -10.51 -21.69 -23.63
C GLU A 86 -9.74 -23.01 -23.59
N GLY A 87 -9.40 -23.47 -22.39
CA GLY A 87 -8.51 -24.61 -22.17
C GLY A 87 -7.02 -24.31 -22.24
N GLN A 88 -6.61 -23.13 -22.71
CA GLN A 88 -5.21 -22.70 -22.78
C GLN A 88 -4.59 -22.55 -21.38
N LYS A 89 -3.34 -22.97 -21.25
CA LYS A 89 -2.52 -22.68 -20.06
C LYS A 89 -1.96 -21.27 -20.13
N ILE A 90 -1.93 -20.59 -19.00
CA ILE A 90 -1.42 -19.22 -18.90
C ILE A 90 -0.74 -18.99 -17.54
N ILE A 91 0.39 -18.31 -17.53
CA ILE A 91 0.99 -17.82 -16.30
C ILE A 91 0.24 -16.57 -15.85
N VAL A 92 -0.28 -16.60 -14.64
CA VAL A 92 -1.01 -15.48 -14.02
C VAL A 92 -0.44 -15.13 -12.67
N GLN A 93 -0.61 -13.88 -12.26
CA GLN A 93 -0.27 -13.41 -10.92
C GLN A 93 -1.53 -12.90 -10.23
N ILE A 94 -1.67 -13.21 -8.93
CA ILE A 94 -2.76 -12.70 -8.10
C ILE A 94 -2.48 -11.24 -7.77
N ALA A 95 -3.28 -10.34 -8.34
CA ALA A 95 -3.21 -8.90 -8.12
C ALA A 95 -4.07 -8.45 -6.94
N ARG A 96 -5.13 -9.20 -6.60
CA ARG A 96 -6.02 -8.93 -5.46
C ARG A 96 -6.67 -10.23 -5.00
N GLU A 97 -6.68 -10.43 -3.68
CA GLU A 97 -7.37 -11.53 -3.02
C GLU A 97 -8.89 -11.47 -3.20
N PRO A 98 -9.61 -12.60 -3.04
CA PRO A 98 -11.07 -12.59 -2.96
C PRO A 98 -11.51 -11.69 -1.81
N PHE A 99 -12.48 -10.84 -2.05
CA PHE A 99 -12.98 -9.91 -1.04
C PHE A 99 -14.43 -9.54 -1.31
N ASP A 100 -15.27 -9.54 -0.27
CA ASP A 100 -16.68 -9.09 -0.32
C ASP A 100 -17.47 -9.75 -1.48
N GLY A 101 -17.40 -11.08 -1.58
CA GLY A 101 -18.07 -11.85 -2.63
C GLY A 101 -17.47 -11.71 -4.04
N LYS A 102 -16.43 -10.89 -4.22
CA LYS A 102 -15.71 -10.76 -5.49
C LYS A 102 -14.63 -11.81 -5.60
N GLN A 103 -14.51 -12.39 -6.80
CA GLN A 103 -13.45 -13.33 -7.10
C GLN A 103 -12.05 -12.67 -7.02
N MET A 104 -11.04 -13.49 -6.83
CA MET A 104 -9.65 -13.07 -6.90
C MET A 104 -9.35 -12.45 -8.28
N ARG A 105 -8.68 -11.28 -8.30
CA ARG A 105 -8.27 -10.63 -9.53
C ARG A 105 -6.89 -11.08 -9.95
N LEU A 106 -6.76 -11.45 -11.21
CA LEU A 106 -5.52 -11.88 -11.83
C LEU A 106 -4.99 -10.83 -12.80
N THR A 107 -3.69 -10.93 -13.10
CA THR A 107 -3.04 -10.28 -14.23
C THR A 107 -2.16 -11.31 -14.97
N ALA A 108 -2.09 -11.24 -16.28
CA ALA A 108 -1.13 -12.01 -17.08
C ALA A 108 0.17 -11.22 -17.36
N ARG A 109 0.38 -10.14 -16.60
CA ARG A 109 1.61 -9.35 -16.62
C ARG A 109 2.35 -9.49 -15.28
N PRO A 110 2.92 -10.67 -14.97
CA PRO A 110 3.56 -10.91 -13.69
C PRO A 110 4.75 -9.97 -13.47
N VAL A 111 4.96 -9.67 -12.19
CA VAL A 111 6.09 -8.86 -11.72
C VAL A 111 6.80 -9.63 -10.60
N VAL A 112 8.10 -9.85 -10.76
CA VAL A 112 8.95 -10.41 -9.70
C VAL A 112 9.56 -9.25 -8.92
N PRO A 113 9.17 -9.05 -7.65
CA PRO A 113 9.60 -7.89 -6.89
C PRO A 113 10.97 -8.11 -6.25
N GLY A 114 11.97 -7.30 -6.60
CA GLY A 114 13.18 -7.13 -5.81
C GLY A 114 13.11 -5.91 -4.89
N TYR A 115 14.21 -5.59 -4.22
CA TYR A 115 14.29 -4.43 -3.34
C TYR A 115 14.55 -3.12 -4.12
N ARG A 116 15.56 -3.13 -4.99
CA ARG A 116 15.96 -1.97 -5.84
C ARG A 116 15.33 -2.00 -7.21
N LEU A 117 15.07 -3.19 -7.73
CA LEU A 117 14.47 -3.43 -9.04
C LEU A 117 13.19 -4.27 -8.91
N ALA A 118 12.33 -4.18 -9.91
CA ALA A 118 11.26 -5.14 -10.15
C ALA A 118 11.40 -5.66 -11.57
N TYR A 119 11.25 -6.96 -11.76
CA TYR A 119 11.34 -7.55 -13.10
C TYR A 119 9.96 -7.88 -13.64
N SER A 120 9.63 -7.33 -14.80
CA SER A 120 8.39 -7.56 -15.55
C SER A 120 8.73 -8.26 -16.87
N PRO A 121 8.67 -9.60 -16.95
CA PRO A 121 9.20 -10.35 -18.09
C PRO A 121 8.52 -10.01 -19.42
N TYR A 122 7.27 -9.56 -19.37
CA TYR A 122 6.48 -9.23 -20.58
C TYR A 122 6.37 -7.74 -20.85
N ALA A 123 7.06 -6.89 -20.07
CA ALA A 123 7.04 -5.44 -20.32
C ALA A 123 7.89 -5.05 -21.52
N LYS A 124 7.37 -4.12 -22.32
CA LYS A 124 8.09 -3.57 -23.49
C LYS A 124 8.98 -2.38 -23.14
N GLY A 125 8.77 -1.74 -22.00
CA GLY A 125 9.47 -0.54 -21.55
C GLY A 125 9.88 -0.63 -20.09
N THR A 126 10.47 0.45 -19.59
CA THR A 126 10.86 0.64 -18.18
C THR A 126 9.95 1.66 -17.52
N ALA A 127 9.35 1.31 -16.40
CA ALA A 127 8.63 2.22 -15.53
C ALA A 127 9.56 2.76 -14.44
N PHE A 128 9.53 4.06 -14.21
CA PHE A 128 10.28 4.70 -13.12
C PHE A 128 9.35 5.00 -11.94
N PRO A 129 9.86 5.04 -10.70
CA PRO A 129 9.07 5.44 -9.55
C PRO A 129 8.64 6.90 -9.69
N ASP A 130 7.41 7.21 -9.28
CA ASP A 130 6.86 8.55 -9.27
C ASP A 130 6.51 8.95 -7.81
N PRO A 131 6.87 10.16 -7.37
CA PRO A 131 7.71 11.17 -8.06
C PRO A 131 9.21 10.83 -7.99
N ILE A 132 9.95 11.15 -9.05
CA ILE A 132 11.42 11.05 -9.11
C ILE A 132 12.00 12.36 -9.68
N ALA A 133 13.11 12.81 -9.13
CA ALA A 133 13.84 13.98 -9.67
C ALA A 133 14.43 13.65 -11.03
N GLU A 134 14.39 14.59 -11.98
CA GLU A 134 14.81 14.34 -13.36
C GLU A 134 16.30 13.92 -13.48
N ASN A 135 17.18 14.54 -12.68
CA ASN A 135 18.59 14.16 -12.61
C ASN A 135 18.78 12.70 -12.15
N GLU A 136 17.98 12.27 -11.19
CA GLU A 136 18.03 10.89 -10.68
C GLU A 136 17.43 9.90 -11.69
N LYS A 137 16.37 10.27 -12.37
CA LYS A 137 15.80 9.48 -13.46
C LYS A 137 16.81 9.24 -14.56
N GLN A 138 17.53 10.29 -14.98
CA GLN A 138 18.59 10.18 -15.98
C GLN A 138 19.77 9.33 -15.50
N ARG A 139 20.13 9.43 -14.19
CA ARG A 139 21.17 8.58 -13.62
C ARG A 139 20.76 7.12 -13.64
N LEU A 140 19.55 6.81 -13.20
CA LEU A 140 19.00 5.45 -13.22
C LEU A 140 18.90 4.90 -14.64
N GLN A 141 18.49 5.72 -15.60
CA GLN A 141 18.44 5.33 -17.01
C GLN A 141 19.80 4.89 -17.53
N ARG A 142 20.86 5.68 -17.26
CA ARG A 142 22.24 5.31 -17.60
C ARG A 142 22.70 4.03 -16.90
N SER A 143 22.35 3.88 -15.61
CA SER A 143 22.66 2.66 -14.86
C SER A 143 21.98 1.42 -15.47
N LEU A 144 20.71 1.53 -15.86
CA LEU A 144 19.99 0.44 -16.54
C LEU A 144 20.59 0.15 -17.93
N GLU A 145 20.99 1.17 -18.69
CA GLU A 145 21.66 0.98 -19.97
C GLU A 145 22.96 0.18 -19.84
N SER A 146 23.71 0.40 -18.76
CA SER A 146 24.94 -0.34 -18.47
C SER A 146 24.70 -1.83 -18.17
N LEU A 147 23.45 -2.26 -17.89
CA LEU A 147 23.10 -3.66 -17.70
C LEU A 147 23.08 -4.47 -19.01
N GLY A 148 23.10 -3.80 -20.19
CA GLY A 148 23.00 -4.49 -21.48
C GLY A 148 21.66 -5.22 -21.63
N ASP A 149 21.70 -6.49 -22.02
CA ASP A 149 20.48 -7.30 -22.22
C ASP A 149 19.68 -7.54 -20.93
N LEU A 150 20.31 -7.43 -19.76
CA LEU A 150 19.63 -7.57 -18.49
C LEU A 150 18.60 -6.47 -18.23
N LYS A 151 18.73 -5.29 -18.85
CA LYS A 151 17.83 -4.15 -18.64
C LYS A 151 16.39 -4.42 -19.06
N ARG A 152 16.15 -5.35 -19.99
CA ARG A 152 14.81 -5.61 -20.53
C ARG A 152 13.86 -6.10 -19.44
N GLY A 153 12.77 -5.38 -19.23
CA GLY A 153 11.76 -5.66 -18.21
C GLY A 153 12.16 -5.23 -16.80
N MET A 154 13.34 -4.62 -16.59
CA MET A 154 13.73 -4.08 -15.28
C MET A 154 13.13 -2.71 -15.06
N ASN A 155 12.46 -2.56 -13.90
CA ASN A 155 11.84 -1.34 -13.45
C ASN A 155 12.54 -0.90 -12.14
N PRO A 156 13.21 0.25 -12.10
CA PRO A 156 13.84 0.72 -10.88
C PRO A 156 12.78 1.09 -9.83
N ARG A 157 13.09 0.81 -8.57
CA ARG A 157 12.29 1.19 -7.42
C ARG A 157 12.97 2.36 -6.69
N ARG A 158 12.30 2.93 -5.69
CA ARG A 158 12.88 4.03 -4.90
C ARG A 158 14.21 3.68 -4.24
N ALA A 159 14.38 2.40 -3.85
CA ALA A 159 15.63 1.90 -3.27
C ALA A 159 16.82 1.85 -4.26
N ALA A 160 16.58 2.04 -5.56
CA ALA A 160 17.64 2.14 -6.56
C ALA A 160 18.32 3.51 -6.57
N ALA A 161 17.73 4.52 -5.90
CA ALA A 161 18.29 5.87 -5.88
C ALA A 161 19.67 5.92 -5.20
N GLY A 162 20.65 6.52 -5.85
CA GLY A 162 22.01 6.65 -5.34
C GLY A 162 22.84 5.36 -5.29
N ILE A 163 22.32 4.23 -5.76
CA ILE A 163 22.96 2.91 -5.64
C ILE A 163 24.01 2.66 -6.74
N ASP A 164 25.06 1.92 -6.37
CA ASP A 164 26.11 1.47 -7.29
C ASP A 164 25.49 0.56 -8.39
N PRO A 165 25.80 0.81 -9.68
CA PRO A 165 25.35 -0.02 -10.79
C PRO A 165 25.70 -1.51 -10.65
N LYS A 166 26.75 -1.87 -9.93
CA LYS A 166 27.12 -3.28 -9.67
C LYS A 166 26.07 -4.00 -8.84
N LEU A 167 25.49 -3.33 -7.82
CA LEU A 167 24.41 -3.88 -7.00
C LEU A 167 23.11 -4.04 -7.80
N LEU A 168 22.83 -3.08 -8.69
CA LEU A 168 21.68 -3.20 -9.60
C LEU A 168 21.86 -4.37 -10.57
N ARG A 169 23.08 -4.63 -11.06
CA ARG A 169 23.39 -5.78 -11.92
C ARG A 169 23.15 -7.10 -11.20
N ALA A 170 23.72 -7.25 -10.00
CA ALA A 170 23.55 -8.47 -9.20
C ALA A 170 22.08 -8.78 -8.93
N GLU A 171 21.28 -7.77 -8.57
CA GLU A 171 19.85 -7.94 -8.35
C GLU A 171 19.10 -8.26 -9.65
N ALA A 172 19.45 -7.63 -10.79
CA ALA A 172 18.86 -7.94 -12.08
C ALA A 172 19.12 -9.39 -12.51
N GLU A 173 20.33 -9.90 -12.29
CA GLU A 173 20.71 -11.30 -12.53
C GLU A 173 19.90 -12.26 -11.66
N ALA A 174 19.76 -11.96 -10.37
CA ALA A 174 18.97 -12.76 -9.43
C ALA A 174 17.48 -12.81 -9.81
N LEU A 175 16.89 -11.66 -10.17
CA LEU A 175 15.49 -11.60 -10.60
C LEU A 175 15.24 -12.37 -11.91
N ARG A 176 16.17 -12.31 -12.85
CA ARG A 176 16.10 -13.11 -14.08
C ARG A 176 16.22 -14.60 -13.81
N ALA A 177 17.15 -15.00 -12.94
CA ALA A 177 17.29 -16.40 -12.53
C ALA A 177 16.03 -16.92 -11.82
N GLN A 178 15.43 -16.11 -10.94
CA GLN A 178 14.16 -16.45 -10.30
C GLN A 178 13.03 -16.64 -11.32
N TRP A 179 12.91 -15.75 -12.31
CA TRP A 179 11.92 -15.91 -13.37
C TRP A 179 12.16 -17.15 -14.21
N ALA A 180 13.41 -17.45 -14.56
CA ALA A 180 13.75 -18.66 -15.32
C ALA A 180 13.31 -19.95 -14.61
N LEU A 181 13.42 -20.00 -13.27
CA LEU A 181 12.89 -21.11 -12.47
C LEU A 181 11.36 -21.19 -12.50
N ILE A 182 10.67 -20.04 -12.47
CA ILE A 182 9.21 -19.99 -12.59
C ILE A 182 8.76 -20.52 -13.96
N ASP A 183 9.41 -20.05 -15.01
CA ASP A 183 9.11 -20.44 -16.39
C ASP A 183 9.38 -21.95 -16.62
N GLN A 184 10.49 -22.47 -16.12
CA GLN A 184 10.79 -23.89 -16.13
C GLN A 184 9.74 -24.74 -15.41
N LYS A 185 9.28 -24.31 -14.23
CA LYS A 185 8.18 -24.98 -13.51
C LYS A 185 6.88 -24.92 -14.32
N ALA A 186 6.58 -23.80 -14.98
CA ALA A 186 5.40 -23.65 -15.80
C ALA A 186 5.41 -24.59 -17.02
N MET A 187 6.57 -24.75 -17.66
CA MET A 187 6.75 -25.68 -18.80
C MET A 187 6.59 -27.14 -18.38
N ALA A 188 7.10 -27.51 -17.21
CA ALA A 188 7.02 -28.88 -16.69
C ALA A 188 5.62 -29.23 -16.16
N ALA A 189 4.80 -28.25 -15.81
CA ALA A 189 3.51 -28.45 -15.17
C ALA A 189 2.45 -28.94 -16.17
N THR A 190 1.74 -30.01 -15.82
CA THR A 190 0.66 -30.60 -16.65
C THR A 190 -0.72 -30.06 -16.26
N SER A 191 -0.90 -29.56 -15.03
CA SER A 191 -2.15 -29.06 -14.47
C SER A 191 -1.94 -27.69 -13.79
N PRO A 192 -3.03 -26.92 -13.55
CA PRO A 192 -2.97 -25.68 -12.79
C PRO A 192 -2.35 -25.88 -11.41
N GLN A 193 -1.37 -25.01 -11.07
CA GLN A 193 -0.67 -25.07 -9.77
C GLN A 193 0.07 -23.78 -9.47
N THR A 194 0.42 -23.57 -8.20
CA THR A 194 1.28 -22.48 -7.75
C THR A 194 2.72 -22.72 -8.26
N LEU A 195 3.27 -21.73 -8.95
CA LEU A 195 4.67 -21.71 -9.42
C LEU A 195 5.59 -20.99 -8.41
N GLN A 196 5.07 -19.92 -7.81
CA GLN A 196 5.73 -19.15 -6.76
C GLN A 196 4.68 -18.71 -5.74
N PRO A 197 4.91 -18.89 -4.43
CA PRO A 197 4.00 -18.42 -3.39
C PRO A 197 3.86 -16.89 -3.41
N GLY A 198 2.80 -16.40 -2.77
CA GLY A 198 2.57 -14.97 -2.60
C GLY A 198 3.66 -14.27 -1.80
N SER A 199 3.69 -12.96 -1.89
CA SER A 199 4.67 -12.14 -1.20
C SER A 199 4.34 -12.02 0.29
N ASP A 200 5.35 -12.02 1.15
CA ASP A 200 5.17 -11.62 2.54
C ASP A 200 4.82 -10.12 2.59
N ALA A 201 3.73 -9.77 3.25
CA ALA A 201 3.25 -8.39 3.30
C ALA A 201 4.23 -7.45 4.02
N LEU A 202 5.00 -7.96 5.00
CA LEU A 202 6.08 -7.19 5.64
C LEU A 202 7.24 -6.96 4.67
N ALA A 203 7.60 -7.97 3.85
CA ALA A 203 8.58 -7.81 2.79
C ALA A 203 8.13 -6.76 1.76
N ASP A 204 6.88 -6.77 1.35
CA ASP A 204 6.34 -5.78 0.42
C ASP A 204 6.36 -4.37 1.01
N LEU A 205 6.01 -4.24 2.29
CA LEU A 205 6.11 -2.98 3.01
C LEU A 205 7.57 -2.50 3.04
N LEU A 206 8.53 -3.35 3.45
CA LEU A 206 9.95 -3.00 3.51
C LEU A 206 10.54 -2.67 2.13
N ARG A 207 10.14 -3.37 1.06
CA ARG A 207 10.52 -2.99 -0.32
C ARG A 207 10.09 -1.57 -0.67
N HIS A 208 9.02 -1.09 -0.05
CA HIS A 208 8.47 0.23 -0.35
C HIS A 208 9.03 1.33 0.52
N ILE A 209 9.05 1.14 1.84
CA ILE A 209 9.49 2.15 2.81
C ILE A 209 10.93 1.97 3.29
N GLY A 210 11.56 0.81 3.05
CA GLY A 210 12.87 0.44 3.58
C GLY A 210 13.97 1.49 3.38
N PRO A 211 14.05 2.20 2.23
CA PRO A 211 14.99 3.31 2.06
C PRO A 211 14.83 4.42 3.08
N SER A 212 13.61 4.64 3.59
CA SER A 212 13.28 5.71 4.53
C SER A 212 13.21 5.24 5.99
N VAL A 213 13.22 3.93 6.24
CA VAL A 213 13.16 3.36 7.59
C VAL A 213 14.49 3.58 8.30
N THR A 214 14.42 4.12 9.51
CA THR A 214 15.59 4.31 10.37
C THR A 214 15.74 3.19 11.41
N GLU A 215 14.65 2.56 11.82
CA GLU A 215 14.64 1.47 12.80
C GLU A 215 13.53 0.46 12.48
N VAL A 216 13.83 -0.83 12.61
CA VAL A 216 12.87 -1.94 12.62
C VAL A 216 12.93 -2.57 14.01
N CYS A 217 11.95 -2.26 14.84
CA CYS A 217 11.92 -2.66 16.24
C CYS A 217 10.96 -3.83 16.42
N ALA A 218 11.42 -4.94 16.99
CA ALA A 218 10.59 -6.10 17.33
C ALA A 218 10.51 -6.30 18.85
N ASP A 219 9.36 -6.75 19.34
CA ASP A 219 9.05 -6.88 20.77
C ASP A 219 9.58 -8.18 21.40
N THR A 220 9.94 -9.15 20.58
CA THR A 220 10.54 -10.42 21.03
C THR A 220 11.82 -10.72 20.23
N ARG A 221 12.73 -11.50 20.84
CA ARG A 221 13.98 -11.93 20.16
C ARG A 221 13.69 -12.80 18.94
N VAL A 222 12.62 -13.60 18.99
CA VAL A 222 12.20 -14.44 17.86
C VAL A 222 11.71 -13.56 16.69
N ALA A 223 10.87 -12.56 16.97
CA ALA A 223 10.42 -11.64 15.94
C ALA A 223 11.55 -10.77 15.38
N ALA A 224 12.54 -10.39 16.21
CA ALA A 224 13.74 -9.68 15.75
C ALA A 224 14.55 -10.55 14.78
N ALA A 225 14.86 -11.81 15.14
CA ALA A 225 15.57 -12.73 14.25
C ALA A 225 14.83 -13.00 12.93
N GLN A 226 13.48 -13.09 12.97
CA GLN A 226 12.68 -13.21 11.76
C GLN A 226 12.76 -11.95 10.89
N ALA A 227 12.74 -10.77 11.51
CA ALA A 227 12.90 -9.49 10.81
C ALA A 227 14.32 -9.35 10.22
N GLU A 228 15.37 -9.77 10.94
CA GLU A 228 16.75 -9.80 10.44
C GLU A 228 16.87 -10.67 9.18
N ASN A 229 16.39 -11.91 9.22
CA ASN A 229 16.39 -12.82 8.07
C ASN A 229 15.63 -12.23 6.86
N LEU A 230 14.49 -11.59 7.11
CA LEU A 230 13.72 -10.94 6.06
C LEU A 230 14.48 -9.73 5.48
N CYS A 231 15.05 -8.89 6.33
CA CYS A 231 15.86 -7.74 5.92
C CYS A 231 17.08 -8.18 5.12
N GLU A 232 17.81 -9.21 5.56
CA GLU A 232 18.95 -9.76 4.85
C GLU A 232 18.58 -10.27 3.45
N SER A 233 17.42 -10.91 3.31
CA SER A 233 16.93 -11.39 2.01
C SER A 233 16.57 -10.25 1.04
N LEU A 234 16.29 -9.05 1.55
CA LEU A 234 15.96 -7.86 0.76
C LEU A 234 17.20 -7.01 0.47
N ASP A 235 17.90 -6.63 1.52
CA ASP A 235 19.12 -5.83 1.50
C ASP A 235 19.88 -5.96 2.84
N PRO A 236 21.13 -6.46 2.83
CA PRO A 236 21.94 -6.55 4.05
C PRO A 236 22.03 -5.26 4.87
N ALA A 237 21.98 -4.09 4.21
CA ALA A 237 22.01 -2.80 4.90
C ALA A 237 20.76 -2.53 5.77
N LEU A 238 19.69 -3.28 5.59
CA LEU A 238 18.50 -3.20 6.45
C LEU A 238 18.69 -3.95 7.77
N VAL A 239 19.57 -4.94 7.84
CA VAL A 239 19.81 -5.75 9.04
C VAL A 239 20.30 -4.89 10.20
N GLU A 240 21.20 -3.93 9.92
CA GLU A 240 21.74 -3.01 10.92
C GLU A 240 20.66 -2.12 11.59
N LYS A 241 19.48 -2.01 10.97
CA LYS A 241 18.34 -1.24 11.49
C LYS A 241 17.43 -2.07 12.39
N VAL A 242 17.64 -3.40 12.46
CA VAL A 242 16.77 -4.28 13.25
C VAL A 242 17.22 -4.24 14.72
N THR A 243 16.25 -4.03 15.61
CA THR A 243 16.49 -3.96 17.06
C THR A 243 15.44 -4.78 17.79
N PHE A 244 15.88 -5.42 18.89
CA PHE A 244 14.96 -5.99 19.87
C PHE A 244 14.70 -4.95 20.97
N ARG A 245 13.41 -4.64 21.22
CA ARG A 245 12.99 -3.75 22.31
C ARG A 245 11.64 -4.21 22.85
N PRO A 246 11.54 -4.54 24.15
CA PRO A 246 10.26 -4.89 24.76
C PRO A 246 9.18 -3.82 24.54
N ARG A 247 7.93 -4.20 24.44
CA ARG A 247 6.79 -3.28 24.16
C ARG A 247 6.70 -2.12 25.15
N ARG A 248 7.02 -2.38 26.44
CA ARG A 248 7.02 -1.35 27.48
C ARG A 248 7.96 -0.18 27.21
N ASP A 249 8.98 -0.39 26.38
CA ASP A 249 10.00 0.59 26.05
C ASP A 249 9.77 1.26 24.69
N TRP A 250 8.60 1.01 24.06
CA TRP A 250 8.26 1.61 22.77
C TRP A 250 7.87 3.07 22.92
N GLN A 251 8.16 3.84 21.86
CA GLN A 251 7.73 5.23 21.67
C GLN A 251 7.23 5.40 20.23
N PRO A 252 5.97 5.74 19.97
CA PRO A 252 4.90 5.88 20.98
C PRO A 252 4.64 4.55 21.70
N SER A 253 4.05 4.67 22.88
CA SER A 253 3.65 3.51 23.67
C SER A 253 2.53 2.73 22.97
N ILE A 254 2.31 1.48 23.38
CA ILE A 254 1.21 0.68 22.87
C ILE A 254 -0.14 1.34 23.08
N VAL A 255 -0.33 2.01 24.24
CA VAL A 255 -1.59 2.69 24.54
C VAL A 255 -1.83 3.83 23.54
N GLU A 256 -0.82 4.66 23.27
CA GLU A 256 -0.93 5.74 22.28
C GLU A 256 -1.17 5.21 20.85
N LEU A 257 -0.61 4.05 20.51
CA LEU A 257 -0.87 3.41 19.22
C LEU A 257 -2.31 2.89 19.13
N GLU A 258 -2.83 2.29 20.21
CA GLU A 258 -4.23 1.83 20.29
C GLU A 258 -5.21 2.99 20.19
N GLU A 259 -4.94 4.10 20.87
CA GLU A 259 -5.76 5.32 20.79
C GLU A 259 -5.82 5.86 19.37
N GLN A 260 -4.71 5.88 18.64
CA GLN A 260 -4.69 6.32 17.23
C GLN A 260 -5.43 5.35 16.29
N ILE A 261 -5.44 4.05 16.59
CA ILE A 261 -6.24 3.06 15.85
C ILE A 261 -7.73 3.28 16.15
N ASP A 262 -8.09 3.50 17.42
CA ASP A 262 -9.48 3.76 17.82
C ASP A 262 -10.01 5.06 17.19
N GLU A 263 -9.21 6.11 17.17
CA GLU A 263 -9.53 7.35 16.45
C GLU A 263 -9.74 7.08 14.94
N ALA A 264 -8.88 6.27 14.33
CA ALA A 264 -9.04 5.89 12.93
C ALA A 264 -10.30 5.04 12.67
N LEU A 265 -10.84 4.36 13.67
CA LEU A 265 -12.10 3.61 13.58
C LEU A 265 -13.34 4.44 13.91
N ALA A 266 -13.19 5.57 14.58
CA ALA A 266 -14.30 6.40 15.06
C ALA A 266 -15.01 7.23 13.96
N GLY A 267 -14.43 7.41 12.80
CA GLY A 267 -15.05 8.16 11.68
C GLY A 267 -14.83 9.67 11.74
N SER A 268 -14.54 10.27 12.89
CA SER A 268 -14.30 11.71 13.05
C SER A 268 -12.93 11.96 13.68
N ILE A 269 -12.19 12.94 13.18
CA ILE A 269 -10.84 13.25 13.62
C ILE A 269 -10.70 14.75 13.82
N ALA A 270 -10.33 15.18 15.03
CA ALA A 270 -10.03 16.56 15.33
C ALA A 270 -8.65 16.96 14.77
N LEU A 271 -8.57 18.10 14.10
CA LEU A 271 -7.34 18.66 13.60
C LEU A 271 -6.77 19.70 14.57
N PRO A 272 -5.44 19.89 14.61
CA PRO A 272 -4.81 20.91 15.45
C PRO A 272 -5.30 22.35 15.17
N SER A 273 -5.81 22.59 13.97
CA SER A 273 -6.42 23.88 13.59
C SER A 273 -7.77 24.15 14.25
N GLY A 274 -8.40 23.16 14.88
CA GLY A 274 -9.77 23.20 15.40
C GLY A 274 -10.82 22.75 14.37
N ALA A 275 -10.41 22.40 13.16
CA ALA A 275 -11.26 21.76 12.15
C ALA A 275 -11.46 20.27 12.47
N THR A 276 -12.43 19.64 11.82
CA THR A 276 -12.74 18.22 11.96
C THR A 276 -12.79 17.55 10.61
N LEU A 277 -12.23 16.35 10.48
CA LEU A 277 -12.43 15.46 9.35
C LEU A 277 -13.49 14.43 9.70
N HIS A 278 -14.48 14.23 8.83
CA HIS A 278 -15.41 13.12 8.88
C HIS A 278 -15.12 12.16 7.73
N ILE A 279 -14.98 10.88 8.01
CA ILE A 279 -14.60 9.87 7.01
C ILE A 279 -15.60 8.73 7.04
N ASP A 280 -16.40 8.62 5.99
CA ASP A 280 -17.44 7.62 5.83
C ASP A 280 -17.13 6.67 4.67
N GLU A 281 -16.97 5.39 5.00
CA GLU A 281 -16.81 4.32 4.02
C GLU A 281 -18.18 3.76 3.62
N THR A 282 -18.58 4.00 2.37
CA THR A 282 -19.78 3.40 1.79
C THR A 282 -19.42 2.20 0.90
N LYS A 283 -20.43 1.49 0.38
CA LYS A 283 -20.21 0.39 -0.57
C LYS A 283 -19.61 0.85 -1.90
N ALA A 284 -19.88 2.07 -2.32
CA ALA A 284 -19.47 2.60 -3.62
C ALA A 284 -18.15 3.40 -3.55
N MET A 285 -17.99 4.22 -2.52
CA MET A 285 -16.87 5.14 -2.37
C MET A 285 -16.65 5.51 -0.91
N THR A 286 -15.53 6.11 -0.61
CA THR A 286 -15.29 6.78 0.67
C THR A 286 -15.47 8.27 0.49
N VAL A 287 -16.16 8.90 1.43
CA VAL A 287 -16.34 10.35 1.48
C VAL A 287 -15.55 10.89 2.66
N VAL A 288 -14.82 11.96 2.43
CA VAL A 288 -14.08 12.71 3.46
C VAL A 288 -14.63 14.13 3.43
N ASP A 289 -15.22 14.58 4.54
CA ASP A 289 -15.71 15.93 4.73
C ASP A 289 -14.76 16.73 5.63
N VAL A 290 -14.43 17.95 5.22
CA VAL A 290 -13.59 18.90 5.97
C VAL A 290 -14.47 19.98 6.57
N ASP A 291 -14.84 19.79 7.84
CA ASP A 291 -15.59 20.80 8.59
C ASP A 291 -14.63 21.77 9.28
N SER A 292 -14.88 23.07 9.13
CA SER A 292 -14.11 24.12 9.79
C SER A 292 -14.20 24.06 11.33
N GLY A 293 -15.26 23.49 11.89
CA GLY A 293 -15.45 23.30 13.32
C GLY A 293 -15.19 24.56 14.14
N GLN A 294 -14.23 24.47 15.05
CA GLN A 294 -13.78 25.57 15.89
C GLN A 294 -12.56 26.34 15.32
N ALA A 295 -12.20 26.11 14.06
CA ALA A 295 -11.09 26.82 13.44
C ALA A 295 -11.35 28.34 13.42
N ARG A 296 -10.38 29.12 13.86
CA ARG A 296 -10.49 30.59 13.84
C ARG A 296 -10.41 31.10 12.40
N LEU A 297 -11.56 31.46 11.84
CA LEU A 297 -11.63 32.13 10.56
C LEU A 297 -11.51 33.64 10.77
N GLU A 298 -10.48 34.24 10.19
CA GLU A 298 -10.20 35.67 10.37
C GLU A 298 -10.53 36.49 9.12
N GLY A 299 -11.15 37.64 9.34
CA GLY A 299 -11.34 38.69 8.32
C GLY A 299 -12.53 38.51 7.41
N VAL A 300 -12.59 39.36 6.36
CA VAL A 300 -13.65 39.38 5.33
C VAL A 300 -12.99 39.36 3.95
N GLY A 301 -13.69 38.85 2.95
CA GLY A 301 -13.20 38.81 1.57
C GLY A 301 -11.93 37.96 1.40
N ALA A 302 -10.89 38.49 0.78
CA ALA A 302 -9.65 37.75 0.50
C ALA A 302 -8.91 37.25 1.76
N LYS A 303 -9.09 37.93 2.91
CA LYS A 303 -8.49 37.48 4.18
C LYS A 303 -9.21 36.24 4.72
N ALA A 304 -10.54 36.23 4.67
CA ALA A 304 -11.34 35.06 5.03
C ALA A 304 -11.01 33.86 4.14
N GLU A 305 -10.89 34.08 2.84
CA GLU A 305 -10.55 32.99 1.89
C GLU A 305 -9.16 32.40 2.15
N ARG A 306 -8.18 33.20 2.57
CA ARG A 306 -6.86 32.70 3.01
C ARG A 306 -6.95 31.86 4.29
N SER A 307 -7.85 32.20 5.22
CA SER A 307 -8.09 31.39 6.41
C SER A 307 -8.70 30.04 6.06
N LEU A 308 -9.68 30.00 5.14
CA LEU A 308 -10.25 28.76 4.63
C LEU A 308 -9.20 27.89 3.91
N LEU A 309 -8.36 28.52 3.06
CA LEU A 309 -7.24 27.82 2.43
C LEU A 309 -6.32 27.17 3.47
N LYS A 310 -6.01 27.89 4.55
CA LYS A 310 -5.15 27.34 5.61
C LYS A 310 -5.78 26.10 6.24
N VAL A 311 -7.08 26.12 6.55
CA VAL A 311 -7.79 24.97 7.11
C VAL A 311 -7.73 23.77 6.14
N ASN A 312 -8.00 23.99 4.85
CA ASN A 312 -7.91 22.96 3.84
C ASN A 312 -6.49 22.38 3.72
N LEU A 313 -5.46 23.22 3.76
CA LEU A 313 -4.06 22.77 3.69
C LEU A 313 -3.62 22.04 4.97
N ASP A 314 -4.13 22.41 6.15
CA ASP A 314 -3.88 21.71 7.40
C ASP A 314 -4.56 20.33 7.44
N ALA A 315 -5.68 20.15 6.73
CA ALA A 315 -6.39 18.89 6.59
C ALA A 315 -5.65 17.88 5.69
N VAL A 316 -4.95 18.35 4.65
CA VAL A 316 -4.32 17.51 3.62
C VAL A 316 -3.38 16.42 4.17
N PRO A 317 -2.43 16.70 5.07
CA PRO A 317 -1.53 15.67 5.60
C PRO A 317 -2.29 14.58 6.37
N GLU A 318 -3.34 14.97 7.10
CA GLU A 318 -4.16 14.05 7.85
C GLU A 318 -5.01 13.17 6.94
N ILE A 319 -5.63 13.74 5.91
CA ILE A 319 -6.36 12.99 4.88
C ILE A 319 -5.47 11.90 4.27
N ALA A 320 -4.26 12.27 3.85
CA ALA A 320 -3.31 11.32 3.27
C ALA A 320 -2.91 10.21 4.28
N ARG A 321 -2.70 10.57 5.57
CA ARG A 321 -2.41 9.62 6.64
C ARG A 321 -3.57 8.65 6.85
N GLN A 322 -4.80 9.17 6.95
CA GLN A 322 -5.98 8.36 7.22
C GLN A 322 -6.32 7.41 6.08
N ILE A 323 -6.15 7.83 4.84
CA ILE A 323 -6.31 6.96 3.67
C ILE A 323 -5.36 5.75 3.76
N ARG A 324 -4.12 5.95 4.20
CA ARG A 324 -3.13 4.87 4.40
C ARG A 324 -3.46 4.02 5.61
N LEU A 325 -3.62 4.63 6.77
CA LEU A 325 -3.84 3.94 8.05
C LEU A 325 -5.11 3.07 8.01
N ARG A 326 -6.20 3.59 7.45
CA ARG A 326 -7.45 2.84 7.27
C ARG A 326 -7.41 1.85 6.10
N ASN A 327 -6.34 1.86 5.30
CA ASN A 327 -6.23 1.10 4.04
C ASN A 327 -7.46 1.29 3.13
N ILE A 328 -7.90 2.54 2.99
CA ILE A 328 -8.99 2.93 2.09
C ILE A 328 -8.54 2.72 0.65
N GLY A 329 -9.41 2.13 -0.17
CA GLY A 329 -9.13 1.92 -1.59
C GLY A 329 -10.39 1.97 -2.44
N GLY A 330 -10.22 2.26 -3.71
CA GLY A 330 -11.31 2.54 -4.65
C GLY A 330 -11.48 4.05 -4.85
N ILE A 331 -12.70 4.49 -5.09
CA ILE A 331 -13.04 5.91 -5.28
C ILE A 331 -13.10 6.58 -3.91
N ILE A 332 -12.47 7.74 -3.79
CA ILE A 332 -12.49 8.59 -2.61
C ILE A 332 -12.84 9.99 -3.08
N VAL A 333 -13.78 10.63 -2.40
CA VAL A 333 -14.18 12.01 -2.65
C VAL A 333 -13.91 12.83 -1.40
N VAL A 334 -13.14 13.89 -1.53
CA VAL A 334 -12.89 14.82 -0.44
C VAL A 334 -13.70 16.08 -0.70
N ASP A 335 -14.56 16.45 0.25
CA ASP A 335 -15.30 17.71 0.29
C ASP A 335 -14.47 18.71 1.12
N PHE A 336 -13.80 19.60 0.40
CA PHE A 336 -13.01 20.67 1.01
C PHE A 336 -13.87 21.90 1.20
N ILE A 337 -13.52 22.71 2.20
CA ILE A 337 -14.19 23.99 2.41
C ILE A 337 -14.06 24.85 1.14
N ASP A 338 -15.18 25.41 0.69
CA ASP A 338 -15.31 26.16 -0.56
C ASP A 338 -14.28 27.29 -0.69
N LEU A 339 -13.59 27.33 -1.82
CA LEU A 339 -12.67 28.37 -2.24
C LEU A 339 -13.13 28.97 -3.57
N ARG A 340 -13.29 30.28 -3.63
CA ARG A 340 -13.73 30.99 -4.85
C ARG A 340 -12.64 31.02 -5.91
N SER A 341 -11.37 31.25 -5.49
CA SER A 341 -10.23 31.33 -6.39
C SER A 341 -9.86 29.96 -6.95
N ARG A 342 -9.78 29.87 -8.29
CA ARG A 342 -9.27 28.67 -8.98
C ARG A 342 -7.83 28.34 -8.57
N GLU A 343 -7.00 29.37 -8.37
CA GLU A 343 -5.60 29.20 -7.99
C GLU A 343 -5.47 28.57 -6.59
N LEU A 344 -6.34 28.97 -5.65
CA LEU A 344 -6.34 28.41 -4.30
C LEU A 344 -6.84 26.96 -4.30
N ARG A 345 -7.86 26.65 -5.08
CA ARG A 345 -8.30 25.25 -5.29
C ARG A 345 -7.18 24.38 -5.87
N GLN A 346 -6.43 24.90 -6.85
CA GLN A 346 -5.30 24.20 -7.42
C GLN A 346 -4.20 23.95 -6.38
N LYS A 347 -3.91 24.90 -5.50
CA LYS A 347 -2.93 24.74 -4.40
C LYS A 347 -3.31 23.59 -3.47
N VAL A 348 -4.60 23.46 -3.10
CA VAL A 348 -5.06 22.35 -2.26
C VAL A 348 -4.91 21.01 -2.99
N ALA A 349 -5.31 20.94 -4.26
CA ALA A 349 -5.17 19.73 -5.06
C ALA A 349 -3.69 19.30 -5.23
N ASP A 350 -2.79 20.27 -5.47
CA ASP A 350 -1.36 20.00 -5.59
C ASP A 350 -0.75 19.55 -4.25
N ALA A 351 -1.18 20.16 -3.13
CA ALA A 351 -0.77 19.75 -1.80
C ALA A 351 -1.19 18.29 -1.52
N LEU A 352 -2.43 17.90 -1.87
CA LEU A 352 -2.89 16.52 -1.70
C LEU A 352 -2.11 15.53 -2.59
N ARG A 353 -1.84 15.88 -3.86
CA ARG A 353 -0.97 15.06 -4.74
C ARG A 353 0.40 14.82 -4.12
N GLN A 354 1.00 15.84 -3.52
CA GLN A 354 2.29 15.73 -2.84
C GLN A 354 2.18 14.86 -1.58
N ALA A 355 1.12 15.01 -0.79
CA ALA A 355 0.95 14.25 0.45
C ALA A 355 0.76 12.75 0.19
N VAL A 356 -0.02 12.38 -0.85
CA VAL A 356 -0.24 10.97 -1.22
C VAL A 356 0.88 10.37 -2.05
N ALA A 357 1.85 11.15 -2.53
CA ALA A 357 2.96 10.63 -3.34
C ALA A 357 3.84 9.60 -2.62
N ALA A 358 3.82 9.60 -1.28
CA ALA A 358 4.54 8.62 -0.46
C ALA A 358 3.72 7.34 -0.19
N ASP A 359 2.48 7.25 -0.68
CA ASP A 359 1.63 6.06 -0.50
C ASP A 359 2.27 4.83 -1.17
N PRO A 360 2.29 3.65 -0.50
CA PRO A 360 2.77 2.41 -1.10
C PRO A 360 1.92 1.92 -2.27
N HIS A 361 0.69 2.39 -2.38
CA HIS A 361 -0.22 2.01 -3.45
C HIS A 361 -0.43 3.17 -4.41
N PRO A 362 -0.61 2.91 -5.72
CA PRO A 362 -0.90 3.96 -6.69
C PRO A 362 -2.14 4.76 -6.29
N VAL A 363 -1.97 6.09 -6.22
CA VAL A 363 -3.05 7.06 -5.98
C VAL A 363 -3.09 8.03 -7.14
N TRP A 364 -4.25 8.13 -7.78
CA TRP A 364 -4.51 9.17 -8.75
C TRP A 364 -5.36 10.28 -8.11
N VAL A 365 -5.03 11.53 -8.34
CA VAL A 365 -5.72 12.70 -7.80
C VAL A 365 -6.19 13.59 -8.95
N GLY A 366 -7.49 13.82 -9.03
CA GLY A 366 -8.14 14.65 -10.03
C GLY A 366 -7.91 16.16 -9.84
N THR A 367 -8.84 16.92 -10.36
CA THR A 367 -8.90 18.39 -10.19
C THR A 367 -10.07 18.74 -9.28
N MET A 368 -9.89 19.73 -8.40
CA MET A 368 -10.98 20.18 -7.53
C MET A 368 -12.07 20.85 -8.34
N SER A 369 -13.31 20.44 -8.13
CA SER A 369 -14.50 21.01 -8.75
C SER A 369 -14.80 22.41 -8.21
N ARG A 370 -15.81 23.08 -8.80
CA ARG A 370 -16.31 24.38 -8.30
C ARG A 370 -17.05 24.26 -6.95
N LEU A 371 -17.51 23.05 -6.63
CA LEU A 371 -18.21 22.74 -5.38
C LEU A 371 -17.26 22.30 -4.26
N GLY A 372 -15.94 22.48 -4.40
CA GLY A 372 -14.96 22.05 -3.40
C GLY A 372 -14.59 20.56 -3.45
N LEU A 373 -15.27 19.76 -4.29
CA LEU A 373 -15.05 18.32 -4.35
C LEU A 373 -13.76 17.97 -5.10
N LEU A 374 -12.93 17.13 -4.49
CA LEU A 374 -11.72 16.57 -5.09
C LEU A 374 -11.79 15.05 -5.12
N GLU A 375 -11.81 14.51 -6.33
CA GLU A 375 -11.86 13.07 -6.57
C GLU A 375 -10.46 12.49 -6.60
N LEU A 376 -10.30 11.31 -5.97
CA LEU A 376 -9.09 10.51 -6.07
C LEU A 376 -9.45 9.02 -6.12
N THR A 377 -8.54 8.23 -6.69
CA THR A 377 -8.65 6.78 -6.65
C THR A 377 -7.36 6.20 -6.09
N ARG A 378 -7.49 5.20 -5.20
CA ARG A 378 -6.37 4.46 -4.65
C ARG A 378 -6.52 2.98 -4.94
N GLN A 379 -5.46 2.34 -5.40
CA GLN A 379 -5.49 0.90 -5.65
C GLN A 379 -5.76 0.12 -4.36
N ARG A 380 -6.84 -0.66 -4.33
CA ARG A 380 -7.17 -1.51 -3.19
C ARG A 380 -6.32 -2.80 -3.21
N ARG A 381 -5.57 -3.02 -2.15
CA ARG A 381 -4.77 -4.24 -1.95
C ARG A 381 -5.06 -4.86 -0.58
N GLY A 382 -6.26 -5.42 -0.43
CA GLY A 382 -6.69 -6.05 0.82
C GLY A 382 -7.83 -5.30 1.51
N PRO A 383 -8.33 -5.84 2.63
CA PRO A 383 -9.44 -5.27 3.38
C PRO A 383 -9.04 -4.00 4.12
N ALA A 384 -10.01 -3.07 4.26
CA ALA A 384 -9.84 -1.87 5.07
C ALA A 384 -9.64 -2.22 6.56
N LEU A 385 -9.04 -1.30 7.32
CA LEU A 385 -8.80 -1.44 8.75
C LEU A 385 -10.08 -1.81 9.52
N ALA A 386 -11.17 -1.10 9.24
CA ALA A 386 -12.47 -1.37 9.85
C ALA A 386 -12.99 -2.79 9.54
N THR A 387 -12.75 -3.32 8.35
CA THR A 387 -13.15 -4.69 8.00
C THR A 387 -12.36 -5.73 8.78
N ARG A 388 -11.11 -5.44 9.12
CA ARG A 388 -10.24 -6.35 9.89
C ARG A 388 -10.55 -6.31 11.38
N LEU A 389 -10.72 -5.11 11.96
CA LEU A 389 -10.80 -4.90 13.40
C LEU A 389 -12.23 -4.76 13.93
N MET A 390 -13.24 -4.63 13.05
CA MET A 390 -14.64 -4.49 13.42
C MET A 390 -15.49 -5.61 12.82
N ARG A 391 -16.62 -5.88 13.42
CA ARG A 391 -17.68 -6.77 12.92
C ARG A 391 -19.01 -6.03 12.88
N ASP A 392 -19.93 -6.48 12.07
CA ASP A 392 -21.27 -5.92 12.02
C ASP A 392 -22.02 -6.17 13.34
N CYS A 393 -22.74 -5.17 13.79
CA CYS A 393 -23.52 -5.24 15.03
C CYS A 393 -24.83 -5.98 14.80
N ALA A 394 -24.99 -7.15 15.39
CA ALA A 394 -26.22 -7.93 15.30
C ALA A 394 -27.44 -7.25 15.97
N ALA A 395 -27.20 -6.43 17.02
CA ALA A 395 -28.28 -5.78 17.77
C ALA A 395 -29.01 -4.69 16.98
N CYS A 396 -28.34 -4.01 16.04
CA CYS A 396 -28.94 -2.95 15.24
C CYS A 396 -29.24 -3.38 13.78
N GLY A 397 -29.22 -4.68 13.48
CA GLY A 397 -29.43 -5.20 12.13
C GLY A 397 -28.34 -4.78 11.16
N ASN A 398 -27.10 -4.82 11.60
CA ASN A 398 -25.88 -4.52 10.85
C ASN A 398 -25.77 -3.05 10.33
N ARG A 399 -26.45 -2.12 11.00
CA ARG A 399 -26.37 -0.67 10.67
C ARG A 399 -25.08 -0.04 11.15
N HIS A 400 -24.47 -0.59 12.22
CA HIS A 400 -23.24 -0.13 12.83
C HIS A 400 -22.24 -1.28 12.93
N ARG A 401 -20.98 -0.94 13.09
CA ARG A 401 -19.91 -1.90 13.36
C ARG A 401 -19.46 -1.81 14.80
N VAL A 402 -19.07 -2.93 15.38
CA VAL A 402 -18.51 -3.01 16.73
C VAL A 402 -17.13 -3.63 16.69
N PRO A 403 -16.21 -3.23 17.58
CA PRO A 403 -14.87 -3.81 17.64
C PRO A 403 -14.91 -5.33 17.84
N ARG A 404 -13.99 -6.04 17.24
CA ARG A 404 -13.75 -7.45 17.50
C ARG A 404 -12.98 -7.57 18.82
N ALA A 405 -13.65 -8.00 19.88
CA ALA A 405 -13.06 -8.09 21.20
C ALA A 405 -11.87 -9.07 21.24
N GLU A 406 -11.87 -10.10 20.41
CA GLU A 406 -10.80 -11.09 20.28
C GLU A 406 -9.51 -10.52 19.68
N LEU A 407 -9.60 -9.41 18.96
CA LEU A 407 -8.45 -8.70 18.38
C LEU A 407 -7.96 -7.54 19.26
N ARG A 408 -8.62 -7.28 20.38
CA ARG A 408 -8.19 -6.43 21.48
C ARG A 408 -7.85 -7.35 22.66
N PRO A 409 -6.74 -7.28 23.29
CA PRO A 409 -5.77 -6.20 23.41
C PRO A 409 -4.37 -6.60 22.91
N TRP A 410 -3.56 -5.62 22.56
CA TRP A 410 -2.10 -5.74 22.45
C TRP A 410 -1.48 -6.05 23.82
N ILE A 411 -2.17 -5.67 24.87
CA ILE A 411 -1.82 -5.95 26.24
C ILE A 411 -2.42 -7.33 26.55
N GLY A 412 -1.64 -8.40 26.27
CA GLY A 412 -1.93 -9.70 26.83
C GLY A 412 -2.08 -9.55 28.35
N LYS A 413 -3.16 -10.10 28.94
CA LYS A 413 -3.22 -10.29 30.37
C LYS A 413 -2.01 -11.13 30.77
N GLY A 414 -1.01 -10.49 31.37
CA GLY A 414 0.13 -11.19 31.95
C GLY A 414 1.47 -10.84 31.29
N VAL A 415 2.11 -9.83 31.76
CA VAL A 415 3.49 -9.82 32.25
C VAL A 415 3.51 -9.05 33.55
#